data_8767976ce2446f5d06c2cf2306f63f25
#
_entry.id   8767976ce2446f5d06c2cf2306f63f25
#
_cell.length_a   1.000
_cell.length_b   1.000
_cell.length_c   1.000
_cell.angle_alpha   90.00
_cell.angle_beta   90.00
_cell.angle_gamma   90.00
#
_symmetry.space_group_name_H-M   'P 1'
#
loop_
_entity.id
_entity.type
_entity.pdbx_description
1 polymer ?
#
loop_
_entity_poly.entity_id
_entity_poly.type
_entity_poly.pdbx_seq_one_letter_code
_entity_poly.pdbx_strand_id
1 'polypeptide(L)'
;MEKVILGRTGLEVTKLALGGLFLSELGGAFEDSKHATLKALELGINYIDTAPAYYDSEKVLGKILQEWEGPLVISTKLGGRPQPFDPQSKKALIQSVEMSLEYLHRDSIDILMIHEPDRVREYNWWTDELNYEGPVLEAIDEMKKAGMIKFSGLGGTTAHELARVCDSGKFDVVLTAYNYSLLWREAQYEIFQAAKRHHMGVVCGSPLQQGALAVRYDDAINHGAPWISEPRREQFRALYRLLDETGMGIVEMAIRFVISNPSVDCVLTGSSN
;
A
#
# COMPACT_ATOMS: atom_id res chain seq x y z
N MET A 1 15.63 -7.76 -10.62
CA MET A 1 14.14 -7.80 -10.48
C MET A 1 13.53 -6.98 -11.60
N GLU A 2 12.36 -7.39 -12.13
CA GLU A 2 11.66 -6.63 -13.19
C GLU A 2 11.21 -5.27 -12.66
N LYS A 3 11.40 -4.23 -13.47
CA LYS A 3 11.03 -2.85 -13.16
C LYS A 3 10.00 -2.34 -14.17
N VAL A 4 9.17 -1.42 -13.72
CA VAL A 4 8.14 -0.75 -14.51
C VAL A 4 8.10 0.73 -14.17
N ILE A 5 7.52 1.52 -15.07
CA ILE A 5 7.19 2.92 -14.76
C ILE A 5 5.87 2.96 -14.01
N LEU A 6 5.84 3.61 -12.85
CA LEU A 6 4.67 3.72 -12.00
C LEU A 6 3.71 4.78 -12.56
N GLY A 7 2.79 4.34 -13.42
CA GLY A 7 1.84 5.22 -14.08
C GLY A 7 2.47 6.46 -14.71
N ARG A 8 1.83 7.63 -14.51
CA ARG A 8 2.30 8.92 -15.05
C ARG A 8 3.42 9.58 -14.26
N THR A 9 3.89 8.98 -13.16
CA THR A 9 4.94 9.59 -12.30
C THR A 9 6.32 9.61 -12.94
N GLY A 10 6.59 8.72 -13.88
CA GLY A 10 7.93 8.51 -14.42
C GLY A 10 8.89 7.78 -13.46
N LEU A 11 8.46 7.45 -12.26
CA LEU A 11 9.28 6.67 -11.31
C LEU A 11 9.42 5.23 -11.79
N GLU A 12 10.65 4.75 -11.88
CA GLU A 12 10.95 3.36 -12.17
C GLU A 12 10.97 2.56 -10.87
N VAL A 13 10.01 1.66 -10.68
CA VAL A 13 9.87 0.82 -9.48
C VAL A 13 9.91 -0.67 -9.83
N THR A 14 10.33 -1.49 -8.87
CA THR A 14 10.23 -2.95 -9.01
C THR A 14 8.79 -3.42 -8.88
N LYS A 15 8.41 -4.44 -9.65
CA LYS A 15 7.07 -5.04 -9.57
C LYS A 15 6.73 -5.62 -8.20
N LEU A 16 7.72 -5.97 -7.40
CA LEU A 16 7.59 -6.34 -6.00
C LEU A 16 8.23 -5.25 -5.14
N ALA A 17 7.52 -4.80 -4.12
CA ALA A 17 7.97 -3.78 -3.19
C ALA A 17 7.75 -4.20 -1.73
N LEU A 18 8.37 -3.51 -0.81
CA LEU A 18 8.32 -3.82 0.61
C LEU A 18 7.26 -2.98 1.32
N GLY A 19 6.31 -3.63 1.99
CA GLY A 19 5.32 -3.00 2.85
C GLY A 19 5.86 -2.81 4.27
N GLY A 20 5.78 -1.59 4.78
CA GLY A 20 6.41 -1.18 6.04
C GLY A 20 5.66 -1.52 7.31
N LEU A 21 4.40 -2.01 7.26
CA LEU A 21 3.64 -2.28 8.48
C LEU A 21 4.38 -3.24 9.43
N PHE A 22 4.95 -4.31 8.91
CA PHE A 22 5.71 -5.30 9.68
C PHE A 22 7.19 -4.95 9.87
N LEU A 23 7.65 -3.79 9.42
CA LEU A 23 8.94 -3.23 9.80
C LEU A 23 8.89 -2.50 11.16
N SER A 24 7.68 -2.28 11.70
CA SER A 24 7.45 -1.70 13.02
C SER A 24 7.59 -2.76 14.14
N GLU A 25 7.42 -2.31 15.38
CA GLU A 25 7.34 -3.18 16.56
C GLU A 25 6.31 -4.32 16.44
N LEU A 26 5.33 -4.17 15.53
CA LEU A 26 4.35 -5.22 15.22
C LEU A 26 5.00 -6.45 14.56
N GLY A 27 6.06 -6.26 13.78
CA GLY A 27 6.75 -7.33 13.06
C GLY A 27 7.82 -8.06 13.86
N GLY A 28 8.28 -7.48 14.98
CA GLY A 28 9.30 -8.09 15.84
C GLY A 28 10.44 -7.15 16.21
N ALA A 29 11.64 -7.70 16.39
CA ALA A 29 12.80 -6.92 16.80
C ALA A 29 13.34 -6.04 15.66
N PHE A 30 13.98 -4.92 16.03
CA PHE A 30 14.63 -4.02 15.07
C PHE A 30 15.61 -4.73 14.13
N GLU A 31 16.41 -5.67 14.65
CA GLU A 31 17.41 -6.38 13.86
C GLU A 31 16.78 -7.27 12.79
N ASP A 32 15.60 -7.85 13.05
CA ASP A 32 14.86 -8.64 12.06
C ASP A 32 14.35 -7.74 10.93
N SER A 33 13.75 -6.61 11.29
CA SER A 33 13.29 -5.59 10.33
C SER A 33 14.44 -5.02 9.50
N LYS A 34 15.59 -4.77 10.13
CA LYS A 34 16.81 -4.32 9.46
C LYS A 34 17.32 -5.37 8.47
N HIS A 35 17.47 -6.62 8.92
CA HIS A 35 17.92 -7.70 8.05
C HIS A 35 16.99 -7.90 6.85
N ALA A 36 15.69 -7.96 7.08
CA ALA A 36 14.70 -8.12 6.02
C ALA A 36 14.72 -6.96 5.02
N THR A 37 14.82 -5.71 5.50
CA THR A 37 14.85 -4.52 4.64
C THR A 37 16.11 -4.50 3.79
N LEU A 38 17.29 -4.59 4.40
CA LEU A 38 18.55 -4.56 3.66
C LEU A 38 18.64 -5.71 2.67
N LYS A 39 18.18 -6.92 3.06
CA LYS A 39 18.13 -8.07 2.16
C LYS A 39 17.19 -7.85 0.96
N ALA A 40 16.04 -7.24 1.16
CA ALA A 40 15.13 -6.88 0.08
C ALA A 40 15.77 -5.89 -0.91
N LEU A 41 16.46 -4.86 -0.39
CA LEU A 41 17.17 -3.87 -1.20
C LEU A 41 18.34 -4.50 -1.97
N GLU A 42 19.14 -5.37 -1.35
CA GLU A 42 20.22 -6.15 -2.00
C GLU A 42 19.69 -7.03 -3.15
N LEU A 43 18.48 -7.60 -2.99
CA LEU A 43 17.82 -8.38 -4.02
C LEU A 43 17.25 -7.51 -5.17
N GLY A 44 17.38 -6.19 -5.06
CA GLY A 44 17.03 -5.22 -6.08
C GLY A 44 15.64 -4.63 -5.94
N ILE A 45 14.93 -4.84 -4.83
CA ILE A 45 13.72 -4.05 -4.52
C ILE A 45 14.15 -2.59 -4.36
N ASN A 46 13.41 -1.68 -4.98
CA ASN A 46 13.70 -0.23 -4.92
C ASN A 46 12.47 0.61 -4.54
N TYR A 47 11.44 0.01 -3.97
CA TYR A 47 10.27 0.73 -3.49
C TYR A 47 9.83 0.20 -2.12
N ILE A 48 9.64 1.12 -1.17
CA ILE A 48 9.13 0.82 0.18
C ILE A 48 7.96 1.76 0.49
N ASP A 49 6.86 1.19 1.00
CA ASP A 49 5.70 1.93 1.46
C ASP A 49 5.57 1.85 2.99
N THR A 50 5.34 2.98 3.63
CA THR A 50 5.09 3.08 5.07
C THR A 50 3.94 4.03 5.39
N ALA A 51 3.69 4.32 6.66
CA ALA A 51 2.69 5.29 7.11
C ALA A 51 2.92 5.74 8.56
N PRO A 52 2.48 6.96 8.93
CA PRO A 52 2.43 7.40 10.33
C PRO A 52 1.61 6.50 11.25
N ALA A 53 0.56 5.86 10.70
CA ALA A 53 -0.31 4.94 11.44
C ALA A 53 0.30 3.53 11.62
N TYR A 54 1.48 3.26 11.07
CA TYR A 54 2.16 1.97 11.18
C TYR A 54 3.13 1.95 12.38
N TYR A 55 2.63 2.27 13.57
CA TYR A 55 3.42 2.29 14.81
C TYR A 55 4.70 3.14 14.66
N ASP A 56 5.85 2.53 14.87
CA ASP A 56 7.17 3.17 14.74
C ASP A 56 7.87 2.90 13.39
N SER A 57 7.16 2.36 12.40
CA SER A 57 7.70 1.94 11.10
C SER A 57 8.56 3.01 10.42
N GLU A 58 8.13 4.28 10.38
CA GLU A 58 8.93 5.35 9.77
C GLU A 58 10.25 5.58 10.51
N LYS A 59 10.26 5.49 11.86
CA LYS A 59 11.48 5.64 12.66
C LYS A 59 12.44 4.47 12.47
N VAL A 60 11.89 3.25 12.44
CA VAL A 60 12.66 2.03 12.18
C VAL A 60 13.28 2.09 10.79
N LEU A 61 12.46 2.39 9.78
CA LEU A 61 12.90 2.51 8.40
C LEU A 61 13.96 3.60 8.22
N GLY A 62 13.74 4.78 8.80
CA GLY A 62 14.70 5.88 8.73
C GLY A 62 16.08 5.51 9.29
N LYS A 63 16.13 4.78 10.41
CA LYS A 63 17.39 4.27 10.96
C LYS A 63 18.09 3.28 10.03
N ILE A 64 17.31 2.33 9.46
CA ILE A 64 17.86 1.31 8.55
C ILE A 64 18.42 1.95 7.29
N LEU A 65 17.71 2.92 6.73
CA LEU A 65 18.09 3.56 5.47
C LEU A 65 19.33 4.47 5.55
N GLN A 66 19.84 4.78 6.75
CA GLN A 66 21.15 5.42 6.89
C GLN A 66 22.31 4.50 6.43
N GLU A 67 22.07 3.20 6.35
CA GLU A 67 23.05 2.21 5.87
C GLU A 67 22.87 1.88 4.38
N TRP A 68 21.96 2.58 3.65
CA TRP A 68 21.67 2.31 2.25
C TRP A 68 21.86 3.54 1.37
N GLU A 69 22.76 3.45 0.40
CA GLU A 69 23.06 4.51 -0.56
C GLU A 69 22.46 4.28 -1.97
N GLY A 70 21.82 3.13 -2.18
CA GLY A 70 21.24 2.79 -3.48
C GLY A 70 19.95 3.56 -3.81
N PRO A 71 19.51 3.53 -5.07
CA PRO A 71 18.27 4.17 -5.48
C PRO A 71 17.07 3.56 -4.76
N LEU A 72 16.17 4.42 -4.28
CA LEU A 72 15.01 4.01 -3.51
C LEU A 72 13.86 4.99 -3.71
N VAL A 73 12.68 4.48 -3.99
CA VAL A 73 11.41 5.20 -3.94
C VAL A 73 10.75 4.94 -2.59
N ILE A 74 10.31 6.01 -1.92
CA ILE A 74 9.59 5.89 -0.64
C ILE A 74 8.21 6.53 -0.78
N SER A 75 7.18 5.78 -0.37
CA SER A 75 5.87 6.33 -0.08
C SER A 75 5.58 6.32 1.40
N THR A 76 4.91 7.36 1.87
CA THR A 76 4.24 7.40 3.17
C THR A 76 2.87 8.04 3.04
N LYS A 77 2.17 8.22 4.15
CA LYS A 77 0.77 8.62 4.12
C LYS A 77 0.48 9.82 5.02
N LEU A 78 -0.54 10.56 4.69
CA LEU A 78 -1.17 11.51 5.61
C LEU A 78 -2.13 10.76 6.54
N GLY A 79 -2.14 11.12 7.80
CA GLY A 79 -3.04 10.56 8.80
C GLY A 79 -2.31 10.01 10.03
N GLY A 80 -3.02 9.94 11.16
CA GLY A 80 -2.49 9.37 12.40
C GLY A 80 -1.69 10.31 13.27
N ARG A 81 -1.20 11.46 12.79
CA ARG A 81 -0.48 12.47 13.60
C ARG A 81 -0.44 13.86 12.96
N PRO A 82 -0.16 14.97 13.74
CA PRO A 82 -0.06 14.95 15.20
C PRO A 82 -1.39 14.61 15.86
N GLN A 83 -1.37 14.24 17.12
CA GLN A 83 -2.62 13.96 17.86
C GLN A 83 -3.06 15.20 18.65
N PRO A 84 -4.38 15.51 18.69
CA PRO A 84 -5.43 14.89 17.87
C PRO A 84 -5.24 15.22 16.40
N PHE A 85 -5.38 14.23 15.51
CA PHE A 85 -5.24 14.45 14.08
C PHE A 85 -6.50 15.11 13.51
N ASP A 86 -6.31 16.24 12.81
CA ASP A 86 -7.38 16.97 12.15
C ASP A 86 -7.10 17.07 10.64
N PRO A 87 -7.80 16.28 9.80
CA PRO A 87 -7.63 16.32 8.35
C PRO A 87 -8.15 17.63 7.71
N GLN A 88 -8.90 18.46 8.44
CA GLN A 88 -9.35 19.79 7.98
C GLN A 88 -8.34 20.90 8.32
N SER A 89 -7.30 20.59 9.06
CA SER A 89 -6.25 21.57 9.39
C SER A 89 -5.05 21.44 8.43
N LYS A 90 -4.96 22.31 7.42
CA LYS A 90 -3.81 22.37 6.52
C LYS A 90 -2.48 22.42 7.27
N LYS A 91 -2.40 23.16 8.38
CA LYS A 91 -1.20 23.23 9.22
C LYS A 91 -0.85 21.85 9.82
N ALA A 92 -1.84 21.10 10.32
CA ALA A 92 -1.61 19.77 10.88
C ALA A 92 -1.16 18.77 9.80
N LEU A 93 -1.70 18.90 8.58
CA LEU A 93 -1.30 18.07 7.44
C LEU A 93 0.16 18.29 7.06
N ILE A 94 0.61 19.54 6.96
CA ILE A 94 2.01 19.88 6.66
C ILE A 94 2.93 19.39 7.80
N GLN A 95 2.56 19.65 9.06
CA GLN A 95 3.31 19.16 10.23
C GLN A 95 3.43 17.64 10.25
N SER A 96 2.40 16.89 9.82
CA SER A 96 2.47 15.43 9.70
C SER A 96 3.59 14.99 8.76
N VAL A 97 3.76 15.69 7.62
CA VAL A 97 4.80 15.38 6.64
C VAL A 97 6.19 15.81 7.12
N GLU A 98 6.31 16.96 7.80
CA GLU A 98 7.55 17.39 8.45
C GLU A 98 8.06 16.32 9.42
N MET A 99 7.16 15.77 10.25
CA MET A 99 7.49 14.66 11.16
C MET A 99 7.88 13.38 10.41
N SER A 100 7.25 13.08 9.27
CA SER A 100 7.63 11.93 8.44
C SER A 100 9.02 12.09 7.84
N LEU A 101 9.35 13.28 7.34
CA LEU A 101 10.69 13.61 6.82
C LEU A 101 11.76 13.46 7.90
N GLU A 102 11.48 13.97 9.11
CA GLU A 102 12.37 13.81 10.27
C GLU A 102 12.59 12.34 10.62
N TYR A 103 11.53 11.54 10.75
CA TYR A 103 11.63 10.14 11.14
C TYR A 103 12.27 9.26 10.08
N LEU A 104 12.04 9.56 8.80
CA LEU A 104 12.63 8.84 7.68
C LEU A 104 14.06 9.29 7.36
N HIS A 105 14.54 10.37 8.01
CA HIS A 105 15.83 11.02 7.68
C HIS A 105 15.94 11.36 6.20
N ARG A 106 14.91 12.01 5.64
CA ARG A 106 14.84 12.39 4.22
C ARG A 106 14.50 13.86 4.04
N ASP A 107 15.03 14.44 2.97
CA ASP A 107 14.69 15.81 2.57
C ASP A 107 13.38 15.88 1.77
N SER A 108 13.00 14.79 1.15
CA SER A 108 11.76 14.67 0.38
C SER A 108 11.18 13.25 0.38
N ILE A 109 9.87 13.14 0.20
CA ILE A 109 9.12 11.89 0.01
C ILE A 109 8.74 11.80 -1.48
N ASP A 110 8.94 10.62 -2.08
CA ASP A 110 8.59 10.44 -3.49
C ASP A 110 7.08 10.45 -3.71
N ILE A 111 6.31 9.72 -2.88
CA ILE A 111 4.86 9.62 -3.00
C ILE A 111 4.21 9.83 -1.64
N LEU A 112 3.40 10.87 -1.50
CA LEU A 112 2.55 11.08 -0.33
C LEU A 112 1.12 10.65 -0.64
N MET A 113 0.60 9.68 0.11
CA MET A 113 -0.76 9.19 -0.06
C MET A 113 -1.70 9.75 1.01
N ILE A 114 -2.95 10.02 0.64
CA ILE A 114 -4.02 10.21 1.63
C ILE A 114 -4.40 8.82 2.14
N HIS A 115 -4.35 8.62 3.47
CA HIS A 115 -4.65 7.33 4.10
C HIS A 115 -6.15 7.17 4.29
N GLU A 116 -6.74 6.10 3.72
CA GLU A 116 -8.16 5.78 3.80
C GLU A 116 -9.08 6.92 3.29
N PRO A 117 -8.82 7.51 2.08
CA PRO A 117 -9.63 8.61 1.54
C PRO A 117 -11.07 8.19 1.19
N ASP A 118 -11.29 6.92 1.10
CA ASP A 118 -12.51 6.20 0.74
C ASP A 118 -13.41 5.86 1.95
N ARG A 119 -12.95 6.18 3.18
CA ARG A 119 -13.70 5.98 4.41
C ARG A 119 -14.23 7.31 4.96
N VAL A 120 -15.06 7.97 4.18
CA VAL A 120 -15.57 9.34 4.45
C VAL A 120 -16.29 9.48 5.79
N ARG A 121 -16.83 8.38 6.36
CA ARG A 121 -17.47 8.39 7.68
C ARG A 121 -16.48 8.29 8.84
N GLU A 122 -15.28 7.80 8.60
CA GLU A 122 -14.24 7.63 9.61
C GLU A 122 -13.22 8.76 9.55
N TYR A 123 -12.93 9.25 8.33
CA TYR A 123 -11.91 10.26 8.07
C TYR A 123 -12.50 11.40 7.26
N ASN A 124 -12.62 12.56 7.89
CA ASN A 124 -13.19 13.77 7.27
C ASN A 124 -12.13 14.50 6.39
N TRP A 125 -11.70 13.85 5.29
CA TRP A 125 -10.73 14.44 4.37
C TRP A 125 -11.30 15.55 3.49
N TRP A 126 -12.61 15.45 3.17
CA TRP A 126 -13.27 16.26 2.15
C TRP A 126 -14.24 17.25 2.77
N THR A 127 -14.15 18.52 2.35
CA THR A 127 -15.19 19.54 2.61
C THR A 127 -16.32 19.46 1.58
N ASP A 128 -16.00 18.95 0.40
CA ASP A 128 -16.95 18.62 -0.66
C ASP A 128 -16.68 17.18 -1.11
N GLU A 129 -17.50 16.23 -0.66
CA GLU A 129 -17.39 14.81 -1.00
C GLU A 129 -17.78 14.50 -2.45
N LEU A 130 -18.54 15.35 -3.11
CA LEU A 130 -18.96 15.13 -4.50
C LEU A 130 -17.80 15.42 -5.47
N ASN A 131 -17.03 16.46 -5.17
CA ASN A 131 -15.91 16.89 -6.00
C ASN A 131 -14.55 16.54 -5.40
N TYR A 132 -14.52 15.91 -4.22
CA TYR A 132 -13.31 15.59 -3.48
C TYR A 132 -12.40 16.83 -3.29
N GLU A 133 -12.99 17.91 -2.75
CA GLU A 133 -12.29 19.14 -2.39
C GLU A 133 -12.06 19.21 -0.88
N GLY A 134 -10.98 19.83 -0.45
CA GLY A 134 -10.67 20.00 0.96
C GLY A 134 -9.28 20.55 1.22
N PRO A 135 -8.97 20.95 2.46
CA PRO A 135 -7.67 21.49 2.85
C PRO A 135 -6.49 20.57 2.52
N VAL A 136 -6.73 19.27 2.39
CA VAL A 136 -5.72 18.28 2.02
C VAL A 136 -5.13 18.55 0.64
N LEU A 137 -5.91 19.00 -0.34
CA LEU A 137 -5.40 19.33 -1.68
C LEU A 137 -4.50 20.54 -1.64
N GLU A 138 -4.91 21.59 -0.90
CA GLU A 138 -4.09 22.80 -0.72
C GLU A 138 -2.76 22.47 0.00
N ALA A 139 -2.80 21.59 1.00
CA ALA A 139 -1.61 21.14 1.69
C ALA A 139 -0.66 20.36 0.75
N ILE A 140 -1.20 19.45 -0.06
CA ILE A 140 -0.45 18.67 -1.06
C ILE A 140 0.22 19.63 -2.07
N ASP A 141 -0.51 20.61 -2.59
CA ASP A 141 0.03 21.58 -3.53
C ASP A 141 1.15 22.43 -2.93
N GLU A 142 1.00 22.87 -1.69
CA GLU A 142 2.03 23.61 -0.96
C GLU A 142 3.28 22.77 -0.73
N MET A 143 3.11 21.52 -0.28
CA MET A 143 4.22 20.59 -0.06
C MET A 143 4.94 20.19 -1.36
N LYS A 144 4.22 20.05 -2.49
CA LYS A 144 4.83 19.86 -3.81
C LYS A 144 5.68 21.08 -4.21
N LYS A 145 5.15 22.30 -4.05
CA LYS A 145 5.87 23.56 -4.33
C LYS A 145 7.10 23.76 -3.45
N ALA A 146 7.02 23.33 -2.19
CA ALA A 146 8.15 23.36 -1.25
C ALA A 146 9.19 22.25 -1.48
N GLY A 147 8.93 21.30 -2.39
CA GLY A 147 9.82 20.17 -2.64
C GLY A 147 9.81 19.09 -1.56
N MET A 148 8.87 19.15 -0.62
CA MET A 148 8.73 18.16 0.45
C MET A 148 8.23 16.81 -0.09
N ILE A 149 7.40 16.83 -1.13
CA ILE A 149 6.88 15.65 -1.80
C ILE A 149 6.96 15.81 -3.32
N LYS A 150 7.10 14.69 -4.06
CA LYS A 150 7.13 14.73 -5.53
C LYS A 150 5.77 14.44 -6.15
N PHE A 151 5.12 13.36 -5.72
CA PHE A 151 3.84 12.88 -6.24
C PHE A 151 2.82 12.70 -5.12
N SER A 152 1.54 12.77 -5.48
CA SER A 152 0.41 12.52 -4.57
C SER A 152 -0.31 11.23 -4.92
N GLY A 153 -0.85 10.55 -3.92
CA GLY A 153 -1.57 9.30 -4.12
C GLY A 153 -2.72 9.09 -3.13
N LEU A 154 -3.36 7.96 -3.29
CA LEU A 154 -4.46 7.48 -2.48
C LEU A 154 -4.09 6.10 -1.93
N GLY A 155 -4.34 5.85 -0.64
CA GLY A 155 -4.18 4.52 -0.04
C GLY A 155 -5.49 4.10 0.62
N GLY A 156 -6.25 3.18 0.01
CA GLY A 156 -7.58 2.82 0.48
C GLY A 156 -7.90 1.34 0.40
N THR A 157 -9.05 0.98 0.99
CA THR A 157 -9.47 -0.41 1.23
C THR A 157 -10.86 -0.73 0.69
N THR A 158 -11.66 0.27 0.28
CA THR A 158 -13.00 0.07 -0.27
C THR A 158 -13.00 0.25 -1.78
N ALA A 159 -13.34 -0.77 -2.56
CA ALA A 159 -13.15 -0.76 -4.01
C ALA A 159 -13.96 0.35 -4.70
N HIS A 160 -15.25 0.45 -4.39
CA HIS A 160 -16.15 1.40 -5.05
C HIS A 160 -15.80 2.86 -4.72
N GLU A 161 -15.70 3.20 -3.44
CA GLU A 161 -15.43 4.59 -3.04
C GLU A 161 -14.04 5.05 -3.48
N LEU A 162 -13.02 4.17 -3.37
CA LEU A 162 -11.67 4.49 -3.82
C LEU A 162 -11.64 4.77 -5.33
N ALA A 163 -12.38 4.00 -6.13
CA ALA A 163 -12.48 4.22 -7.57
C ALA A 163 -13.09 5.60 -7.90
N ARG A 164 -14.09 6.05 -7.14
CA ARG A 164 -14.69 7.38 -7.30
C ARG A 164 -13.67 8.49 -7.01
N VAL A 165 -12.86 8.34 -5.94
CA VAL A 165 -11.78 9.29 -5.64
C VAL A 165 -10.73 9.29 -6.77
N CYS A 166 -10.36 8.13 -7.30
CA CYS A 166 -9.46 8.02 -8.46
C CYS A 166 -10.00 8.76 -9.68
N ASP A 167 -11.32 8.67 -9.94
CA ASP A 167 -11.98 9.33 -11.07
C ASP A 167 -12.00 10.87 -10.99
N SER A 168 -11.67 11.45 -9.83
CA SER A 168 -11.42 12.89 -9.73
C SER A 168 -10.24 13.36 -10.59
N GLY A 169 -9.31 12.44 -10.95
CA GLY A 169 -8.10 12.72 -11.74
C GLY A 169 -7.02 13.53 -11.03
N LYS A 170 -7.19 13.82 -9.74
CA LYS A 170 -6.33 14.72 -8.94
C LYS A 170 -5.05 14.07 -8.42
N PHE A 171 -4.92 12.73 -8.50
CA PHE A 171 -3.85 11.96 -7.88
C PHE A 171 -3.04 11.16 -8.88
N ASP A 172 -1.77 10.93 -8.57
CA ASP A 172 -0.80 10.30 -9.46
C ASP A 172 -0.72 8.78 -9.28
N VAL A 173 -0.98 8.28 -8.05
CA VAL A 173 -0.86 6.87 -7.67
C VAL A 173 -2.07 6.44 -6.85
N VAL A 174 -2.49 5.19 -7.03
CA VAL A 174 -3.45 4.52 -6.15
C VAL A 174 -2.83 3.26 -5.56
N LEU A 175 -2.86 3.15 -4.24
CA LEU A 175 -2.61 1.93 -3.50
C LEU A 175 -3.95 1.36 -3.05
N THR A 176 -4.29 0.18 -3.53
CA THR A 176 -5.50 -0.54 -3.12
C THR A 176 -5.12 -1.78 -2.32
N ALA A 177 -5.59 -1.84 -1.06
CA ALA A 177 -5.35 -2.99 -0.20
C ALA A 177 -6.59 -3.89 -0.14
N TYR A 178 -6.36 -5.22 -0.12
CA TYR A 178 -7.38 -6.28 -0.02
C TYR A 178 -8.26 -6.49 -1.26
N ASN A 179 -8.32 -5.56 -2.19
CA ASN A 179 -9.29 -5.57 -3.30
C ASN A 179 -8.82 -6.35 -4.54
N TYR A 180 -7.56 -6.85 -4.54
CA TYR A 180 -7.07 -7.69 -5.64
C TYR A 180 -6.13 -8.80 -5.15
N SER A 181 -6.57 -10.03 -5.29
CA SER A 181 -5.84 -11.25 -4.93
C SER A 181 -6.40 -12.47 -5.65
N LEU A 182 -5.92 -13.67 -5.36
CA LEU A 182 -6.46 -14.92 -5.93
C LEU A 182 -7.97 -15.09 -5.74
N LEU A 183 -8.53 -14.63 -4.62
CA LEU A 183 -9.92 -14.87 -4.23
C LEU A 183 -10.80 -13.62 -4.23
N TRP A 184 -10.21 -12.43 -4.21
CA TRP A 184 -10.90 -11.14 -4.24
C TRP A 184 -10.39 -10.33 -5.42
N ARG A 185 -11.27 -9.82 -6.27
CA ARG A 185 -10.89 -9.17 -7.53
C ARG A 185 -11.68 -7.90 -7.82
N GLU A 186 -12.23 -7.30 -6.80
CA GLU A 186 -13.10 -6.13 -6.89
C GLU A 186 -12.40 -4.95 -7.58
N ALA A 187 -11.11 -4.74 -7.32
CA ALA A 187 -10.34 -3.64 -7.92
C ALA A 187 -10.32 -3.66 -9.45
N GLN A 188 -10.40 -4.84 -10.08
CA GLN A 188 -10.34 -4.94 -11.54
C GLN A 188 -11.53 -4.30 -12.25
N TYR A 189 -12.68 -4.24 -11.59
CA TYR A 189 -13.91 -3.74 -12.20
C TYR A 189 -14.00 -2.22 -12.15
N GLU A 190 -13.46 -1.58 -11.13
CA GLU A 190 -13.61 -0.15 -10.90
C GLU A 190 -12.28 0.58 -10.74
N ILE A 191 -11.45 0.22 -9.74
CA ILE A 191 -10.20 0.95 -9.43
C ILE A 191 -9.23 0.92 -10.61
N PHE A 192 -8.98 -0.25 -11.21
CA PHE A 192 -8.04 -0.36 -12.34
C PHE A 192 -8.55 0.39 -13.57
N GLN A 193 -9.88 0.46 -13.76
CA GLN A 193 -10.47 1.22 -14.85
C GLN A 193 -10.32 2.73 -14.62
N ALA A 194 -10.55 3.20 -13.38
CA ALA A 194 -10.35 4.61 -13.00
C ALA A 194 -8.87 5.01 -13.14
N ALA A 195 -7.96 4.19 -12.59
CA ALA A 195 -6.53 4.42 -12.70
C ALA A 195 -6.06 4.50 -14.16
N LYS A 196 -6.56 3.61 -15.02
CA LYS A 196 -6.25 3.61 -16.46
C LYS A 196 -6.72 4.89 -17.14
N ARG A 197 -7.95 5.38 -16.85
CA ARG A 197 -8.47 6.63 -17.43
C ARG A 197 -7.58 7.83 -17.13
N HIS A 198 -6.99 7.86 -15.94
CA HIS A 198 -6.19 8.98 -15.45
C HIS A 198 -4.67 8.71 -15.47
N HIS A 199 -4.23 7.60 -16.08
CA HIS A 199 -2.82 7.19 -16.14
C HIS A 199 -2.14 7.11 -14.77
N MET A 200 -2.87 6.74 -13.73
CA MET A 200 -2.34 6.59 -12.38
C MET A 200 -1.49 5.33 -12.26
N GLY A 201 -0.45 5.39 -11.43
CA GLY A 201 0.26 4.20 -10.99
C GLY A 201 -0.61 3.34 -10.08
N VAL A 202 -0.57 2.02 -10.25
CA VAL A 202 -1.38 1.07 -9.46
C VAL A 202 -0.49 0.21 -8.59
N VAL A 203 -0.67 0.33 -7.28
CA VAL A 203 0.00 -0.46 -6.25
C VAL A 203 -1.02 -1.35 -5.56
N CYS A 204 -0.80 -2.67 -5.55
CA CYS A 204 -1.65 -3.61 -4.83
C CYS A 204 -1.03 -3.98 -3.48
N GLY A 205 -1.72 -3.63 -2.40
CA GLY A 205 -1.38 -4.02 -1.04
C GLY A 205 -2.12 -5.28 -0.58
N SER A 206 -1.58 -5.93 0.44
CA SER A 206 -2.19 -7.11 1.09
C SER A 206 -2.56 -8.26 0.14
N PRO A 207 -1.68 -8.68 -0.79
CA PRO A 207 -1.97 -9.75 -1.75
C PRO A 207 -2.24 -11.09 -1.06
N LEU A 208 -1.75 -11.27 0.17
CA LEU A 208 -1.93 -12.47 0.99
C LEU A 208 -3.13 -12.41 1.94
N GLN A 209 -3.98 -11.36 1.86
CA GLN A 209 -5.23 -11.23 2.61
C GLN A 209 -5.07 -11.48 4.11
N GLN A 210 -4.15 -10.74 4.77
CA GLN A 210 -3.85 -10.86 6.20
C GLN A 210 -3.51 -12.30 6.63
N GLY A 211 -2.85 -13.05 5.77
CA GLY A 211 -2.43 -14.44 6.07
C GLY A 211 -3.36 -15.52 5.50
N ALA A 212 -4.57 -15.18 5.05
CA ALA A 212 -5.49 -16.16 4.47
C ALA A 212 -4.94 -16.89 3.23
N LEU A 213 -3.97 -16.27 2.54
CA LEU A 213 -3.25 -16.83 1.39
C LEU A 213 -1.75 -17.04 1.69
N ALA A 214 -1.34 -17.04 2.96
CA ALA A 214 0.04 -17.29 3.36
C ALA A 214 0.31 -18.77 3.68
N VAL A 215 -0.69 -19.45 4.20
CA VAL A 215 -0.64 -20.89 4.53
C VAL A 215 -1.95 -21.57 4.17
N ARG A 216 -1.98 -22.89 4.17
CA ARG A 216 -3.23 -23.66 4.04
C ARG A 216 -3.88 -23.84 5.40
N TYR A 217 -5.22 -23.71 5.41
CA TYR A 217 -6.08 -23.89 6.59
C TYR A 217 -7.01 -25.09 6.36
N ASP A 218 -6.46 -26.27 6.02
CA ASP A 218 -7.22 -27.43 5.56
C ASP A 218 -8.32 -27.85 6.54
N ASP A 219 -8.07 -27.79 7.85
CA ASP A 219 -9.06 -28.14 8.85
C ASP A 219 -10.27 -27.19 8.83
N ALA A 220 -10.03 -25.88 8.92
CA ALA A 220 -11.10 -24.87 8.88
C ALA A 220 -11.88 -24.88 7.56
N ILE A 221 -11.21 -25.16 6.45
CA ILE A 221 -11.82 -25.21 5.11
C ILE A 221 -12.67 -26.48 4.93
N ASN A 222 -12.23 -27.63 5.40
CA ASN A 222 -12.92 -28.91 5.21
C ASN A 222 -14.02 -29.14 6.26
N HIS A 223 -13.77 -28.84 7.53
CA HIS A 223 -14.70 -29.11 8.62
C HIS A 223 -15.54 -27.90 9.03
N GLY A 224 -15.16 -26.71 8.56
CA GLY A 224 -15.88 -25.46 8.80
C GLY A 224 -15.39 -24.68 10.02
N ALA A 225 -15.55 -23.38 9.95
CA ALA A 225 -15.35 -22.45 11.06
C ALA A 225 -16.45 -21.40 11.05
N PRO A 226 -16.89 -20.90 12.22
CA PRO A 226 -18.03 -19.96 12.29
C PRO A 226 -17.85 -18.65 11.50
N TRP A 227 -16.58 -18.28 11.27
CA TRP A 227 -16.19 -17.02 10.63
C TRP A 227 -16.02 -17.11 9.11
N ILE A 228 -16.14 -18.32 8.50
CA ILE A 228 -15.98 -18.49 7.04
C ILE A 228 -17.19 -19.19 6.42
N SER A 229 -17.84 -18.50 5.47
CA SER A 229 -19.04 -19.00 4.79
C SER A 229 -18.75 -20.20 3.88
N GLU A 230 -19.75 -21.05 3.63
CA GLU A 230 -19.61 -22.20 2.73
C GLU A 230 -19.14 -21.81 1.31
N PRO A 231 -19.72 -20.80 0.66
CA PRO A 231 -19.20 -20.38 -0.67
C PRO A 231 -17.73 -19.99 -0.66
N ARG A 232 -17.26 -19.38 0.43
CA ARG A 232 -15.84 -19.02 0.57
C ARG A 232 -14.97 -20.26 0.79
N ARG A 233 -15.43 -21.23 1.57
CA ARG A 233 -14.73 -22.52 1.74
C ARG A 233 -14.60 -23.27 0.41
N GLU A 234 -15.64 -23.27 -0.42
CA GLU A 234 -15.59 -23.87 -1.76
C GLU A 234 -14.52 -23.22 -2.64
N GLN A 235 -14.37 -21.88 -2.60
CA GLN A 235 -13.30 -21.20 -3.31
C GLN A 235 -11.91 -21.63 -2.82
N PHE A 236 -11.71 -21.77 -1.51
CA PHE A 236 -10.44 -22.27 -0.97
C PHE A 236 -10.19 -23.73 -1.35
N ARG A 237 -11.19 -24.61 -1.33
CA ARG A 237 -11.05 -26.00 -1.78
C ARG A 237 -10.63 -26.06 -3.25
N ALA A 238 -11.23 -25.21 -4.11
CA ALA A 238 -10.83 -25.11 -5.50
C ALA A 238 -9.37 -24.62 -5.65
N LEU A 239 -8.98 -23.62 -4.89
CA LEU A 239 -7.61 -23.13 -4.85
C LEU A 239 -6.64 -24.24 -4.41
N TYR A 240 -6.96 -24.98 -3.33
CA TYR A 240 -6.08 -26.02 -2.79
C TYR A 240 -5.91 -27.18 -3.76
N ARG A 241 -6.97 -27.57 -4.50
CA ARG A 241 -6.84 -28.54 -5.60
C ARG A 241 -5.88 -28.04 -6.69
N LEU A 242 -5.97 -26.78 -7.07
CA LEU A 242 -5.07 -26.17 -8.06
C LEU A 242 -3.60 -26.17 -7.57
N LEU A 243 -3.37 -25.88 -6.29
CA LEU A 243 -2.03 -25.96 -5.69
C LEU A 243 -1.49 -27.39 -5.73
N ASP A 244 -2.32 -28.37 -5.40
CA ASP A 244 -1.94 -29.80 -5.42
C ASP A 244 -1.64 -30.28 -6.85
N GLU A 245 -2.41 -29.85 -7.85
CA GLU A 245 -2.22 -30.17 -9.26
C GLU A 245 -0.96 -29.54 -9.86
N THR A 246 -0.63 -28.32 -9.45
CA THR A 246 0.51 -27.56 -9.99
C THR A 246 1.81 -27.74 -9.22
N GLY A 247 1.73 -28.21 -7.96
CA GLY A 247 2.86 -28.28 -7.04
C GLY A 247 3.38 -26.91 -6.60
N MET A 248 2.64 -25.80 -6.89
CA MET A 248 3.05 -24.45 -6.55
C MET A 248 2.67 -24.11 -5.11
N GLY A 249 3.55 -23.41 -4.39
CA GLY A 249 3.24 -22.90 -3.05
C GLY A 249 2.17 -21.80 -3.10
N ILE A 250 1.31 -21.72 -2.07
CA ILE A 250 0.19 -20.76 -2.01
C ILE A 250 0.67 -19.31 -2.08
N VAL A 251 1.75 -18.94 -1.39
CA VAL A 251 2.33 -17.60 -1.40
C VAL A 251 2.85 -17.26 -2.80
N GLU A 252 3.57 -18.18 -3.42
CA GLU A 252 4.10 -18.00 -4.77
C GLU A 252 2.97 -17.77 -5.77
N MET A 253 1.93 -18.60 -5.74
CA MET A 253 0.78 -18.46 -6.62
C MET A 253 0.05 -17.14 -6.38
N ALA A 254 -0.16 -16.75 -5.11
CA ALA A 254 -0.84 -15.51 -4.76
C ALA A 254 -0.10 -14.26 -5.27
N ILE A 255 1.20 -14.19 -5.06
CA ILE A 255 2.02 -13.06 -5.50
C ILE A 255 2.14 -13.02 -7.03
N ARG A 256 2.45 -14.15 -7.66
CA ARG A 256 2.54 -14.23 -9.13
C ARG A 256 1.23 -13.85 -9.82
N PHE A 257 0.08 -14.26 -9.27
CA PHE A 257 -1.22 -13.89 -9.79
C PHE A 257 -1.39 -12.36 -9.85
N VAL A 258 -1.06 -11.65 -8.77
CA VAL A 258 -1.23 -10.19 -8.73
C VAL A 258 -0.22 -9.50 -9.65
N ILE A 259 1.04 -9.92 -9.63
CA ILE A 259 2.12 -9.36 -10.47
C ILE A 259 1.84 -9.56 -11.97
N SER A 260 1.19 -10.67 -12.36
CA SER A 260 0.91 -10.97 -13.77
C SER A 260 -0.18 -10.11 -14.38
N ASN A 261 -0.96 -9.38 -13.59
CA ASN A 261 -1.98 -8.49 -14.11
C ASN A 261 -1.34 -7.22 -14.71
N PRO A 262 -1.55 -6.93 -16.02
CA PRO A 262 -0.94 -5.77 -16.67
C PRO A 262 -1.46 -4.42 -16.17
N SER A 263 -2.55 -4.41 -15.40
CA SER A 263 -3.07 -3.20 -14.74
C SER A 263 -2.42 -2.92 -13.37
N VAL A 264 -1.53 -3.79 -12.91
CA VAL A 264 -0.82 -3.66 -11.63
C VAL A 264 0.64 -3.35 -11.90
N ASP A 265 1.09 -2.18 -11.49
CA ASP A 265 2.49 -1.78 -11.63
C ASP A 265 3.36 -2.41 -10.54
N CYS A 266 2.84 -2.43 -9.30
CA CYS A 266 3.62 -2.90 -8.16
C CYS A 266 2.76 -3.63 -7.13
N VAL A 267 3.35 -4.62 -6.46
CA VAL A 267 2.75 -5.38 -5.36
C VAL A 267 3.54 -5.17 -4.09
N LEU A 268 2.87 -4.71 -3.03
CA LEU A 268 3.48 -4.60 -1.71
C LEU A 268 3.34 -5.91 -0.94
N THR A 269 4.44 -6.43 -0.48
CA THR A 269 4.48 -7.57 0.45
C THR A 269 5.27 -7.20 1.68
N GLY A 270 4.92 -7.80 2.80
CA GLY A 270 5.64 -7.68 4.07
C GLY A 270 5.50 -8.98 4.85
N SER A 271 6.44 -9.23 5.73
CA SER A 271 6.45 -10.38 6.62
C SER A 271 6.87 -9.94 8.01
N SER A 272 6.39 -10.64 9.00
CA SER A 272 6.82 -10.49 10.40
C SER A 272 8.02 -11.38 10.75
N ASN A 273 8.50 -12.17 9.81
CA ASN A 273 9.66 -13.05 9.98
C ASN A 273 10.26 -13.44 8.61
#